data_52d9675fdfecaa1da8bdbcded140dcaa
#
_entry.id   52d9675fdfecaa1da8bdbcded140dcaa
#
_cell.length_a   1.000
_cell.length_b   1.000
_cell.length_c   1.000
_cell.angle_alpha   90.00
_cell.angle_beta   90.00
_cell.angle_gamma   90.00
#
_symmetry.space_group_name_H-M   'P 1'
#
loop_
_entity.id
_entity.type
_entity.pdbx_description
1 polymer ?
#
loop_
_entity_poly.entity_id
_entity_poly.type
_entity_poly.pdbx_seq_one_letter_code
_entity_poly.pdbx_strand_id
1 'polypeptide(L)'
;EILRCLVGSEMCIRDSCVVLYQRRRLRAFLARQLCSTDFENSRIQYSLANLPIPTVLVNDGRILWYNQYFRQDVLNDYDAVTRPVNRVLPELDLAVCSRPHGQDLKVGERRFTAYAGSAKGSRGASLVYLINDTLYKETLDEYNESRPACLIIVIDSYDELFDDMKDSEQAKELEAINSLLEKYIGRSTGFLRKVTNSRYIAVVEERDVRWMLAERFDILDKVRALHPGGLTTLSIGVGHGGKTLQECHQMARESIDIALGRGGDQAAVKTVDGFEFYGGISHGVEKRSHVRSRIIANALCDLIKRSDSVIIMGHRMSDLDAVGSAIGVLRICKMCDVP
;
A
#
# COMPACT_ATOMS: atom_id res chain seq x y z
N GLU A 1 35.71 -38.46 -44.53
CA GLU A 1 34.55 -37.84 -43.81
C GLU A 1 33.91 -38.81 -42.82
N ILE A 2 33.71 -40.09 -43.15
CA ILE A 2 33.13 -41.10 -42.26
C ILE A 2 33.99 -41.33 -40.99
N LEU A 3 35.34 -41.33 -41.11
CA LEU A 3 36.24 -41.45 -39.96
C LEU A 3 36.22 -40.24 -39.01
N ARG A 4 35.94 -39.02 -39.49
CA ARG A 4 35.74 -37.82 -38.62
C ARG A 4 34.45 -37.85 -37.81
N CYS A 5 33.38 -38.43 -38.35
CA CYS A 5 32.13 -38.62 -37.64
C CYS A 5 32.25 -39.67 -36.53
N LEU A 6 33.01 -40.75 -36.75
CA LEU A 6 33.24 -41.80 -35.74
C LEU A 6 34.07 -41.29 -34.54
N VAL A 7 35.12 -40.49 -34.80
CA VAL A 7 35.94 -39.91 -33.72
C VAL A 7 35.13 -38.91 -32.89
N GLY A 8 34.23 -38.14 -33.51
CA GLY A 8 33.34 -37.23 -32.79
C GLY A 8 32.30 -37.94 -31.93
N SER A 9 31.74 -39.05 -32.40
CA SER A 9 30.78 -39.87 -31.64
C SER A 9 31.43 -40.64 -30.49
N GLU A 10 32.66 -41.16 -30.66
CA GLU A 10 33.40 -41.80 -29.57
C GLU A 10 33.81 -40.81 -28.48
N MET A 11 34.16 -39.57 -28.80
CA MET A 11 34.44 -38.51 -27.83
C MET A 11 33.18 -38.12 -27.02
N CYS A 12 32.04 -38.00 -27.67
CA CYS A 12 30.74 -37.74 -26.98
C CYS A 12 30.31 -38.90 -26.09
N ILE A 13 30.51 -40.13 -26.50
CA ILE A 13 30.20 -41.33 -25.71
C ILE A 13 31.14 -41.42 -24.50
N ARG A 14 32.44 -41.15 -24.70
CA ARG A 14 33.44 -41.16 -23.63
C ARG A 14 33.17 -40.09 -22.59
N ASP A 15 32.84 -38.86 -23.03
CA ASP A 15 32.48 -37.76 -22.11
C ASP A 15 31.17 -38.05 -21.38
N SER A 16 30.17 -38.61 -22.03
CA SER A 16 28.94 -39.06 -21.40
C SER A 16 29.18 -40.21 -20.40
N CYS A 17 30.05 -41.17 -20.73
CA CYS A 17 30.44 -42.26 -19.80
C CYS A 17 31.24 -41.72 -18.61
N VAL A 18 32.15 -40.75 -18.80
CA VAL A 18 32.91 -40.11 -17.72
C VAL A 18 31.97 -39.30 -16.81
N VAL A 19 31.02 -38.56 -17.36
CA VAL A 19 30.01 -37.83 -16.58
C VAL A 19 29.11 -38.79 -15.80
N LEU A 20 28.67 -39.87 -16.41
CA LEU A 20 27.87 -40.91 -15.75
C LEU A 20 28.66 -41.63 -14.66
N TYR A 21 29.94 -41.96 -14.90
CA TYR A 21 30.84 -42.56 -13.92
C TYR A 21 31.11 -41.59 -12.75
N GLN A 22 31.41 -40.35 -13.03
CA GLN A 22 31.57 -39.33 -11.98
C GLN A 22 30.29 -39.12 -11.18
N ARG A 23 29.13 -39.07 -11.83
CA ARG A 23 27.82 -39.02 -11.14
C ARG A 23 27.57 -40.25 -10.25
N ARG A 24 27.90 -41.46 -10.74
CA ARG A 24 27.79 -42.69 -9.93
C ARG A 24 28.78 -42.69 -8.77
N ARG A 25 30.02 -42.24 -8.99
CA ARG A 25 31.05 -42.13 -7.97
C ARG A 25 30.72 -41.08 -6.92
N LEU A 26 30.17 -39.93 -7.34
CA LEU A 26 29.70 -38.90 -6.43
C LEU A 26 28.49 -39.37 -5.62
N ARG A 27 27.53 -40.06 -6.26
CA ARG A 27 26.40 -40.68 -5.54
C ARG A 27 26.88 -41.75 -4.55
N ALA A 28 27.82 -42.58 -4.94
CA ALA A 28 28.42 -43.59 -4.05
C ALA A 28 29.25 -42.93 -2.92
N PHE A 29 29.96 -41.84 -3.21
CA PHE A 29 30.70 -41.06 -2.21
C PHE A 29 29.75 -40.38 -1.23
N LEU A 30 28.72 -39.73 -1.73
CA LEU A 30 27.67 -39.12 -0.90
C LEU A 30 26.94 -40.16 -0.07
N ALA A 31 26.60 -41.31 -0.67
CA ALA A 31 26.01 -42.43 0.04
C ALA A 31 26.96 -42.95 1.14
N ARG A 32 28.28 -43.04 0.88
CA ARG A 32 29.28 -43.48 1.88
C ARG A 32 29.51 -42.40 2.96
N GLN A 33 29.59 -41.13 2.63
CA GLN A 33 29.74 -40.03 3.61
C GLN A 33 28.51 -39.93 4.50
N LEU A 34 27.34 -40.19 3.93
CA LEU A 34 26.07 -40.21 4.67
C LEU A 34 25.86 -41.56 5.39
N CYS A 35 26.53 -42.66 4.95
CA CYS A 35 26.41 -44.00 5.53
C CYS A 35 27.59 -44.41 6.43
N SER A 36 28.56 -43.54 6.70
CA SER A 36 29.78 -43.93 7.47
C SER A 36 29.58 -44.04 8.98
N THR A 37 28.37 -43.92 9.47
CA THR A 37 28.02 -44.26 10.84
C THR A 37 26.64 -44.93 10.86
N ASP A 38 26.67 -46.21 11.01
CA ASP A 38 25.67 -47.14 11.55
C ASP A 38 24.16 -46.85 11.42
N PHE A 39 23.38 -47.87 11.41
CA PHE A 39 21.93 -48.09 11.41
C PHE A 39 21.00 -46.91 11.67
N GLU A 40 21.39 -45.96 12.54
CA GLU A 40 20.64 -44.72 12.80
C GLU A 40 20.68 -43.71 11.62
N ASN A 41 21.80 -43.61 10.91
CA ASN A 41 21.95 -42.72 9.77
C ASN A 41 21.10 -43.13 8.56
N SER A 42 20.88 -44.44 8.35
CA SER A 42 20.00 -44.92 7.29
C SER A 42 18.56 -44.54 7.49
N ARG A 43 18.10 -44.49 8.74
CA ARG A 43 16.74 -44.00 9.10
C ARG A 43 16.60 -42.52 8.90
N ILE A 44 17.61 -41.74 9.28
CA ILE A 44 17.61 -40.29 9.10
C ILE A 44 17.63 -39.93 7.61
N GLN A 45 18.42 -40.63 6.80
CA GLN A 45 18.45 -40.42 5.35
C GLN A 45 17.12 -40.76 4.70
N TYR A 46 16.50 -41.89 5.07
CA TYR A 46 15.19 -42.28 4.58
C TYR A 46 14.12 -41.23 4.98
N SER A 47 14.20 -40.71 6.21
CA SER A 47 13.31 -39.69 6.71
C SER A 47 13.46 -38.38 5.95
N LEU A 48 14.70 -37.92 5.68
CA LEU A 48 14.96 -36.67 4.91
C LEU A 48 14.54 -36.81 3.45
N ALA A 49 14.78 -37.99 2.84
CA ALA A 49 14.39 -38.27 1.45
C ALA A 49 12.87 -38.24 1.25
N ASN A 50 12.13 -38.68 2.26
CA ASN A 50 10.66 -38.74 2.26
C ASN A 50 9.99 -37.62 3.02
N LEU A 51 10.76 -36.66 3.57
CA LEU A 51 10.20 -35.48 4.22
C LEU A 51 9.38 -34.68 3.19
N PRO A 52 8.08 -34.42 3.44
CA PRO A 52 7.21 -33.69 2.51
C PRO A 52 7.50 -32.20 2.48
N ILE A 53 8.78 -31.84 2.52
CA ILE A 53 9.28 -30.45 2.47
C ILE A 53 10.43 -30.44 1.45
N PRO A 54 10.39 -29.60 0.42
CA PRO A 54 11.48 -29.43 -0.51
C PRO A 54 12.79 -29.16 0.21
N THR A 55 13.74 -30.05 0.07
CA THR A 55 15.03 -30.01 0.79
C THR A 55 16.19 -30.23 -0.16
N VAL A 56 17.21 -29.38 -0.02
CA VAL A 56 18.43 -29.44 -0.86
C VAL A 56 19.68 -29.30 0.00
N LEU A 57 20.69 -30.08 -0.27
CA LEU A 57 22.02 -29.97 0.34
C LEU A 57 22.94 -29.21 -0.62
N VAL A 58 23.46 -28.11 -0.17
CA VAL A 58 24.37 -27.21 -0.91
C VAL A 58 25.75 -27.26 -0.27
N ASN A 59 26.82 -27.37 -1.08
CA ASN A 59 28.18 -27.19 -0.63
C ASN A 59 28.95 -26.28 -1.60
N ASP A 60 29.62 -25.27 -1.09
CA ASP A 60 30.36 -24.28 -1.90
C ASP A 60 29.50 -23.72 -3.06
N GLY A 61 28.21 -23.43 -2.78
CA GLY A 61 27.25 -22.89 -3.74
C GLY A 61 26.76 -23.88 -4.79
N ARG A 62 27.10 -25.18 -4.69
CA ARG A 62 26.64 -26.21 -5.63
C ARG A 62 25.71 -27.24 -4.96
N ILE A 63 24.71 -27.68 -5.70
CA ILE A 63 23.74 -28.68 -5.25
C ILE A 63 24.41 -30.03 -5.20
N LEU A 64 24.50 -30.66 -4.01
CA LEU A 64 25.01 -31.99 -3.82
C LEU A 64 23.90 -33.05 -3.86
N TRP A 65 22.78 -32.73 -3.23
CA TRP A 65 21.65 -33.63 -3.11
C TRP A 65 20.37 -32.86 -2.91
N TYR A 66 19.27 -33.46 -3.29
CA TYR A 66 17.92 -32.96 -3.00
C TYR A 66 16.94 -34.13 -2.89
N ASN A 67 15.80 -33.89 -2.18
CA ASN A 67 14.75 -34.90 -2.08
C ASN A 67 13.77 -34.79 -3.28
N GLN A 68 12.81 -35.73 -3.34
CA GLN A 68 11.83 -35.75 -4.43
C GLN A 68 10.92 -34.51 -4.45
N TYR A 69 10.60 -33.95 -3.29
CA TYR A 69 9.74 -32.74 -3.21
C TYR A 69 10.45 -31.52 -3.78
N PHE A 70 11.73 -31.33 -3.52
CA PHE A 70 12.52 -30.27 -4.15
C PHE A 70 12.59 -30.49 -5.68
N ARG A 71 12.71 -31.71 -6.12
CA ARG A 71 12.71 -32.01 -7.56
C ARG A 71 11.37 -31.68 -8.22
N GLN A 72 10.26 -32.02 -7.59
CA GLN A 72 8.91 -31.74 -8.12
C GLN A 72 8.53 -30.29 -8.03
N ASP A 73 8.71 -29.65 -6.87
CA ASP A 73 8.19 -28.32 -6.59
C ASP A 73 9.08 -27.18 -7.07
N VAL A 74 10.41 -27.43 -7.16
CA VAL A 74 11.39 -26.39 -7.50
C VAL A 74 12.03 -26.62 -8.86
N LEU A 75 12.38 -27.89 -9.17
CA LEU A 75 13.09 -28.22 -10.40
C LEU A 75 12.17 -28.63 -11.55
N ASN A 76 10.86 -28.81 -11.34
CA ASN A 76 9.94 -29.34 -12.35
C ASN A 76 10.47 -30.59 -13.00
N ASP A 77 10.92 -31.55 -12.17
CA ASP A 77 11.54 -32.85 -12.56
C ASP A 77 12.91 -32.81 -13.27
N TYR A 78 13.50 -31.60 -13.35
CA TYR A 78 14.82 -31.42 -13.93
C TYR A 78 15.94 -31.88 -12.96
N ASP A 79 17.03 -32.50 -13.48
CA ASP A 79 18.19 -32.88 -12.65
C ASP A 79 19.17 -31.71 -12.50
N ALA A 80 19.38 -31.28 -11.27
CA ALA A 80 20.25 -30.14 -10.93
C ALA A 80 21.48 -30.54 -10.07
N VAL A 81 21.77 -31.81 -9.90
CA VAL A 81 22.96 -32.27 -9.13
C VAL A 81 24.23 -31.67 -9.74
N THR A 82 25.13 -31.15 -8.90
CA THR A 82 26.37 -30.44 -9.25
C THR A 82 26.23 -29.06 -9.87
N ARG A 83 25.02 -28.58 -10.14
CA ARG A 83 24.80 -27.24 -10.64
C ARG A 83 24.93 -26.17 -9.54
N PRO A 84 25.32 -24.96 -9.88
CA PRO A 84 25.26 -23.85 -8.94
C PRO A 84 23.81 -23.62 -8.49
N VAL A 85 23.59 -23.47 -7.19
CA VAL A 85 22.26 -23.30 -6.61
C VAL A 85 21.59 -22.01 -7.09
N ASN A 86 22.37 -20.96 -7.34
CA ASN A 86 21.87 -19.67 -7.85
C ASN A 86 21.31 -19.72 -9.29
N ARG A 87 21.56 -20.81 -10.04
CA ARG A 87 20.87 -21.03 -11.33
C ARG A 87 19.44 -21.57 -11.17
N VAL A 88 19.17 -22.20 -10.03
CA VAL A 88 17.86 -22.77 -9.70
C VAL A 88 17.06 -21.82 -8.83
N LEU A 89 17.72 -21.24 -7.85
CA LEU A 89 17.19 -20.25 -6.91
C LEU A 89 18.08 -19.00 -6.97
N PRO A 90 17.85 -18.09 -7.92
CA PRO A 90 18.74 -16.92 -8.14
C PRO A 90 18.86 -15.99 -6.93
N GLU A 91 17.78 -15.86 -6.17
CA GLU A 91 17.69 -14.97 -5.02
C GLU A 91 18.16 -15.59 -3.71
N LEU A 92 18.56 -16.89 -3.72
CA LEU A 92 18.92 -17.60 -2.49
C LEU A 92 20.20 -17.04 -1.87
N ASP A 93 20.08 -16.53 -0.65
CA ASP A 93 21.20 -16.14 0.21
C ASP A 93 21.22 -17.00 1.48
N LEU A 94 22.24 -17.89 1.57
CA LEU A 94 22.38 -18.80 2.70
C LEU A 94 22.56 -18.08 4.05
N ALA A 95 23.13 -16.88 4.05
CA ALA A 95 23.29 -16.11 5.27
C ALA A 95 21.94 -15.55 5.77
N VAL A 96 21.06 -15.15 4.86
CA VAL A 96 19.68 -14.72 5.18
C VAL A 96 18.84 -15.91 5.61
N CYS A 97 18.91 -17.03 4.88
CA CYS A 97 18.19 -18.26 5.20
C CYS A 97 18.54 -18.84 6.59
N SER A 98 19.74 -18.52 7.11
CA SER A 98 20.17 -19.00 8.44
C SER A 98 19.60 -18.16 9.59
N ARG A 99 18.87 -17.08 9.29
CA ARG A 99 18.21 -16.25 10.30
C ARG A 99 16.88 -16.87 10.76
N PRO A 100 16.37 -16.51 11.95
CA PRO A 100 15.12 -17.08 12.47
C PRO A 100 13.89 -16.89 11.57
N HIS A 101 13.86 -15.83 10.76
CA HIS A 101 12.74 -15.55 9.85
C HIS A 101 12.89 -16.19 8.47
N GLY A 102 14.07 -16.81 8.17
CA GLY A 102 14.33 -17.35 6.86
C GLY A 102 14.43 -16.27 5.76
N GLN A 103 14.28 -16.70 4.52
CA GLN A 103 14.25 -15.85 3.34
C GLN A 103 13.06 -16.18 2.47
N ASP A 104 12.31 -15.15 2.07
CA ASP A 104 11.23 -15.29 1.10
C ASP A 104 11.79 -15.50 -0.30
N LEU A 105 11.25 -16.52 -1.00
CA LEU A 105 11.63 -16.85 -2.36
C LEU A 105 10.38 -17.10 -3.20
N LYS A 106 10.42 -16.66 -4.46
CA LYS A 106 9.40 -16.99 -5.45
C LYS A 106 9.96 -17.97 -6.48
N VAL A 107 9.28 -19.10 -6.68
CA VAL A 107 9.63 -20.11 -7.67
C VAL A 107 8.43 -20.39 -8.56
N GLY A 108 8.43 -19.86 -9.77
CA GLY A 108 7.23 -19.83 -10.62
C GLY A 108 6.09 -19.07 -9.94
N GLU A 109 4.93 -19.71 -9.82
CA GLU A 109 3.77 -19.16 -9.15
C GLU A 109 3.76 -19.40 -7.62
N ARG A 110 4.69 -20.24 -7.12
CA ARG A 110 4.72 -20.61 -5.70
C ARG A 110 5.63 -19.69 -4.90
N ARG A 111 5.23 -19.44 -3.66
CA ARG A 111 6.00 -18.67 -2.67
C ARG A 111 6.49 -19.60 -1.57
N PHE A 112 7.77 -19.49 -1.26
CA PHE A 112 8.42 -20.29 -0.24
C PHE A 112 9.13 -19.40 0.77
N THR A 113 9.22 -19.87 2.01
CA THR A 113 10.21 -19.37 2.96
C THR A 113 11.32 -20.40 3.10
N ALA A 114 12.54 -20.01 2.73
CA ALA A 114 13.73 -20.84 2.78
C ALA A 114 14.48 -20.66 4.10
N TYR A 115 14.89 -21.77 4.68
CA TYR A 115 15.74 -21.82 5.87
C TYR A 115 16.99 -22.64 5.57
N ALA A 116 18.12 -22.24 6.17
CA ALA A 116 19.38 -22.95 6.03
C ALA A 116 19.96 -23.32 7.39
N GLY A 117 20.39 -24.58 7.51
CA GLY A 117 21.17 -25.07 8.65
C GLY A 117 22.54 -25.52 8.21
N SER A 118 23.61 -25.08 8.89
CA SER A 118 24.96 -25.58 8.61
C SER A 118 25.17 -26.94 9.28
N ALA A 119 25.72 -27.89 8.53
CA ALA A 119 26.09 -29.19 9.11
C ALA A 119 27.33 -29.02 9.99
N LYS A 120 27.24 -29.33 11.29
CA LYS A 120 28.38 -29.33 12.19
C LYS A 120 29.45 -30.29 11.68
N GLY A 121 30.67 -29.81 11.46
CA GLY A 121 31.81 -30.63 10.99
C GLY A 121 32.02 -30.67 9.48
N SER A 122 31.14 -30.17 8.65
CA SER A 122 31.31 -30.07 7.21
C SER A 122 31.70 -28.64 6.82
N ARG A 123 32.91 -28.45 6.27
CA ARG A 123 33.32 -27.16 5.73
C ARG A 123 32.44 -26.81 4.51
N GLY A 124 31.60 -25.79 4.62
CA GLY A 124 30.83 -25.22 3.51
C GLY A 124 29.50 -25.90 3.15
N ALA A 125 29.10 -26.98 3.85
CA ALA A 125 27.82 -27.66 3.56
C ALA A 125 26.67 -27.08 4.35
N SER A 126 25.59 -26.73 3.68
CA SER A 126 24.35 -26.23 4.24
C SER A 126 23.15 -27.02 3.75
N LEU A 127 22.29 -27.46 4.66
CA LEU A 127 21.00 -28.04 4.35
C LEU A 127 19.98 -26.89 4.25
N VAL A 128 19.36 -26.74 3.08
CA VAL A 128 18.31 -25.75 2.85
C VAL A 128 16.99 -26.49 2.69
N TYR A 129 15.96 -26.01 3.41
CA TYR A 129 14.60 -26.49 3.24
C TYR A 129 13.66 -25.32 2.99
N LEU A 130 12.66 -25.57 2.13
CA LEU A 130 11.72 -24.57 1.66
C LEU A 130 10.32 -24.92 2.15
N ILE A 131 9.72 -24.04 2.90
CA ILE A 131 8.33 -24.18 3.34
C ILE A 131 7.45 -23.51 2.28
N ASN A 132 6.57 -24.30 1.65
CA ASN A 132 5.59 -23.75 0.75
C ASN A 132 4.50 -23.03 1.57
N ASP A 133 4.54 -21.73 1.58
CA ASP A 133 3.61 -20.86 2.27
C ASP A 133 2.83 -19.96 1.30
N THR A 134 2.71 -20.39 0.04
CA THR A 134 1.97 -19.68 -1.01
C THR A 134 0.58 -19.29 -0.54
N LEU A 135 -0.22 -20.25 -0.10
CA LEU A 135 -1.58 -20.02 0.35
C LEU A 135 -1.65 -19.04 1.53
N TYR A 136 -0.73 -19.17 2.48
CA TYR A 136 -0.68 -18.26 3.63
C TYR A 136 -0.36 -16.82 3.20
N LYS A 137 0.64 -16.63 2.33
CA LYS A 137 1.04 -15.31 1.83
C LYS A 137 -0.02 -14.68 0.93
N GLU A 138 -0.66 -15.48 0.07
CA GLU A 138 -1.79 -15.01 -0.75
C GLU A 138 -2.98 -14.60 0.12
N THR A 139 -3.31 -15.41 1.13
CA THR A 139 -4.38 -15.06 2.07
C THR A 139 -4.06 -13.82 2.87
N LEU A 140 -2.81 -13.64 3.29
CA LEU A 140 -2.36 -12.46 4.00
C LEU A 140 -2.41 -11.20 3.12
N ASP A 141 -1.98 -11.33 1.87
CA ASP A 141 -2.06 -10.24 0.89
C ASP A 141 -3.51 -9.84 0.64
N GLU A 142 -4.40 -10.83 0.38
CA GLU A 142 -5.83 -10.59 0.21
C GLU A 142 -6.47 -9.98 1.46
N TYR A 143 -6.13 -10.48 2.65
CA TYR A 143 -6.59 -9.90 3.91
C TYR A 143 -6.20 -8.43 4.04
N ASN A 144 -4.95 -8.09 3.72
CA ASN A 144 -4.47 -6.71 3.80
C ASN A 144 -5.11 -5.81 2.74
N GLU A 145 -5.35 -6.35 1.54
CA GLU A 145 -5.95 -5.61 0.44
C GLU A 145 -7.47 -5.42 0.57
N SER A 146 -8.16 -6.37 1.19
CA SER A 146 -9.60 -6.33 1.41
C SER A 146 -10.01 -5.62 2.71
N ARG A 147 -9.05 -5.12 3.51
CA ARG A 147 -9.37 -4.37 4.73
C ARG A 147 -10.16 -3.12 4.40
N PRO A 148 -11.20 -2.80 5.20
CA PRO A 148 -12.02 -1.63 4.93
C PRO A 148 -11.27 -0.33 5.23
N ALA A 149 -11.43 0.63 4.33
CA ALA A 149 -11.05 2.01 4.47
C ALA A 149 -12.29 2.91 4.44
N CYS A 150 -12.21 4.08 5.07
CA CYS A 150 -13.33 5.02 5.14
C CYS A 150 -12.95 6.33 4.47
N LEU A 151 -13.83 6.86 3.65
CA LEU A 151 -13.75 8.19 3.05
C LEU A 151 -14.90 9.04 3.54
N ILE A 152 -14.61 10.28 3.91
CA ILE A 152 -15.60 11.33 4.14
C ILE A 152 -15.42 12.35 3.03
N ILE A 153 -16.48 12.61 2.26
CA ILE A 153 -16.47 13.52 1.12
C ILE A 153 -17.43 14.64 1.44
N VAL A 154 -16.96 15.88 1.26
CA VAL A 154 -17.74 17.09 1.53
C VAL A 154 -17.74 17.97 0.28
N ILE A 155 -18.91 18.47 -0.10
CA ILE A 155 -19.02 19.55 -1.09
C ILE A 155 -18.69 20.85 -0.37
N ASP A 156 -17.62 21.49 -0.81
CA ASP A 156 -17.14 22.72 -0.17
C ASP A 156 -18.12 23.89 -0.41
N SER A 157 -18.24 24.75 0.60
CA SER A 157 -19.10 25.96 0.53
C SER A 157 -20.53 25.71 0.04
N TYR A 158 -21.10 24.55 0.40
CA TYR A 158 -22.43 24.12 -0.08
C TYR A 158 -23.50 25.21 0.07
N ASP A 159 -23.63 25.79 1.25
CA ASP A 159 -24.66 26.78 1.55
C ASP A 159 -24.45 28.06 0.71
N GLU A 160 -23.20 28.50 0.56
CA GLU A 160 -22.85 29.69 -0.24
C GLU A 160 -23.09 29.48 -1.74
N LEU A 161 -22.94 28.25 -2.23
CA LEU A 161 -23.14 27.91 -3.65
C LEU A 161 -24.62 27.92 -4.03
N PHE A 162 -25.46 27.46 -3.13
CA PHE A 162 -26.85 27.17 -3.43
C PHE A 162 -27.84 28.24 -2.95
N ASP A 163 -27.44 29.18 -2.06
CA ASP A 163 -28.29 30.26 -1.57
C ASP A 163 -28.78 31.17 -2.69
N ASP A 164 -27.99 31.43 -3.72
CA ASP A 164 -28.31 32.31 -4.84
C ASP A 164 -28.84 31.57 -6.08
N MET A 165 -28.92 30.25 -6.06
CA MET A 165 -29.35 29.39 -7.19
C MET A 165 -30.85 29.08 -7.14
N LYS A 166 -31.47 28.97 -8.32
CA LYS A 166 -32.84 28.42 -8.41
C LYS A 166 -32.86 26.94 -8.08
N ASP A 167 -33.91 26.47 -7.41
CA ASP A 167 -34.05 25.06 -7.00
C ASP A 167 -33.81 24.06 -8.14
N SER A 168 -34.22 24.39 -9.38
CA SER A 168 -34.03 23.54 -10.56
C SER A 168 -32.56 23.46 -11.03
N GLU A 169 -31.78 24.52 -10.85
CA GLU A 169 -30.34 24.56 -11.17
C GLU A 169 -29.54 23.84 -10.11
N GLN A 170 -29.88 24.06 -8.83
CA GLN A 170 -29.33 23.36 -7.69
C GLN A 170 -29.51 21.84 -7.82
N ALA A 171 -30.72 21.38 -8.17
CA ALA A 171 -31.00 19.95 -8.34
C ALA A 171 -30.12 19.32 -9.44
N LYS A 172 -29.96 19.99 -10.58
CA LYS A 172 -29.10 19.51 -11.68
C LYS A 172 -27.63 19.42 -11.30
N GLU A 173 -27.14 20.42 -10.58
CA GLU A 173 -25.75 20.45 -10.08
C GLU A 173 -25.49 19.28 -9.13
N LEU A 174 -26.35 19.10 -8.15
CA LEU A 174 -26.25 17.99 -7.19
C LEU A 174 -26.36 16.63 -7.88
N GLU A 175 -27.23 16.49 -8.89
CA GLU A 175 -27.33 15.27 -9.68
C GLU A 175 -26.02 14.99 -10.43
N ALA A 176 -25.40 15.99 -11.03
CA ALA A 176 -24.11 15.84 -11.71
C ALA A 176 -22.99 15.41 -10.75
N ILE A 177 -22.90 16.03 -9.57
CA ILE A 177 -21.92 15.65 -8.53
C ILE A 177 -22.20 14.24 -8.04
N ASN A 178 -23.45 13.90 -7.71
CA ASN A 178 -23.84 12.56 -7.27
C ASN A 178 -23.43 11.50 -8.31
N SER A 179 -23.75 11.73 -9.60
CA SER A 179 -23.41 10.82 -10.68
C SER A 179 -21.90 10.59 -10.80
N LEU A 180 -21.09 11.67 -10.65
CA LEU A 180 -19.63 11.55 -10.66
C LEU A 180 -19.11 10.76 -9.45
N LEU A 181 -19.63 11.02 -8.26
CA LEU A 181 -19.24 10.31 -7.04
C LEU A 181 -19.64 8.84 -7.09
N GLU A 182 -20.86 8.53 -7.53
CA GLU A 182 -21.34 7.15 -7.70
C GLU A 182 -20.51 6.41 -8.73
N LYS A 183 -20.18 7.04 -9.85
CA LYS A 183 -19.30 6.46 -10.88
C LYS A 183 -17.88 6.25 -10.37
N TYR A 184 -17.36 7.17 -9.55
CA TYR A 184 -16.02 7.07 -8.99
C TYR A 184 -15.92 5.94 -7.98
N ILE A 185 -16.80 5.91 -7.00
CA ILE A 185 -16.85 4.85 -5.98
C ILE A 185 -17.33 3.52 -6.58
N GLY A 186 -18.20 3.53 -7.60
CA GLY A 186 -18.66 2.32 -8.30
C GLY A 186 -17.56 1.58 -9.07
N ARG A 187 -16.35 2.13 -9.19
CA ARG A 187 -15.16 1.39 -9.67
C ARG A 187 -14.58 0.45 -8.62
N SER A 188 -14.92 0.67 -7.35
CA SER A 188 -14.53 -0.14 -6.21
C SER A 188 -15.60 -1.19 -5.88
N THR A 189 -15.27 -2.11 -4.97
CA THR A 189 -16.23 -3.04 -4.36
C THR A 189 -17.04 -2.40 -3.23
N GLY A 190 -16.72 -1.15 -2.91
CA GLY A 190 -17.30 -0.40 -1.81
C GLY A 190 -18.67 0.20 -2.09
N PHE A 191 -19.12 1.06 -1.20
CA PHE A 191 -20.37 1.78 -1.35
C PHE A 191 -20.25 3.24 -0.95
N LEU A 192 -21.12 4.07 -1.51
CA LEU A 192 -21.27 5.49 -1.20
C LEU A 192 -22.62 5.72 -0.51
N ARG A 193 -22.63 6.48 0.58
CA ARG A 193 -23.85 6.88 1.28
C ARG A 193 -23.88 8.40 1.48
N LYS A 194 -24.96 9.04 1.02
CA LYS A 194 -25.23 10.42 1.34
C LYS A 194 -25.73 10.54 2.80
N VAL A 195 -25.07 11.35 3.61
CA VAL A 195 -25.38 11.57 5.03
C VAL A 195 -26.16 12.86 5.22
N THR A 196 -25.67 13.94 4.58
CA THR A 196 -26.38 15.24 4.51
C THR A 196 -26.36 15.73 3.07
N ASN A 197 -26.92 16.92 2.83
CA ASN A 197 -26.91 17.48 1.48
C ASN A 197 -25.51 17.73 0.94
N SER A 198 -24.56 18.07 1.81
CA SER A 198 -23.17 18.38 1.45
C SER A 198 -22.17 17.26 1.78
N ARG A 199 -22.58 16.21 2.54
CA ARG A 199 -21.64 15.22 3.08
C ARG A 199 -22.00 13.80 2.67
N TYR A 200 -20.99 13.05 2.24
CA TYR A 200 -21.06 11.64 1.89
C TYR A 200 -20.04 10.85 2.70
N ILE A 201 -20.36 9.57 2.91
CA ILE A 201 -19.44 8.57 3.46
C ILE A 201 -19.32 7.45 2.43
N ALA A 202 -18.09 7.05 2.13
CA ALA A 202 -17.82 5.84 1.38
C ALA A 202 -17.00 4.88 2.23
N VAL A 203 -17.29 3.59 2.07
CA VAL A 203 -16.45 2.51 2.61
C VAL A 203 -15.97 1.72 1.41
N VAL A 204 -14.67 1.57 1.28
CA VAL A 204 -13.97 0.91 0.18
C VAL A 204 -12.93 -0.04 0.75
N GLU A 205 -12.28 -0.82 -0.09
CA GLU A 205 -11.17 -1.68 0.33
C GLU A 205 -9.82 -0.95 0.25
N GLU A 206 -8.82 -1.45 0.95
CA GLU A 206 -7.46 -0.90 0.95
C GLU A 206 -6.85 -0.87 -0.46
N ARG A 207 -7.17 -1.88 -1.29
CA ARG A 207 -6.78 -1.92 -2.71
C ARG A 207 -7.35 -0.74 -3.51
N ASP A 208 -8.55 -0.29 -3.15
CA ASP A 208 -9.20 0.83 -3.82
C ASP A 208 -8.53 2.17 -3.44
N VAL A 209 -8.15 2.31 -2.17
CA VAL A 209 -7.38 3.50 -1.73
C VAL A 209 -6.08 3.61 -2.51
N ARG A 210 -5.39 2.49 -2.79
CA ARG A 210 -4.14 2.51 -3.56
C ARG A 210 -4.30 3.09 -4.97
N TRP A 211 -5.34 2.69 -5.71
CA TRP A 211 -5.56 3.28 -7.04
C TRP A 211 -6.02 4.73 -6.94
N MET A 212 -6.82 5.10 -5.93
CA MET A 212 -7.19 6.51 -5.69
C MET A 212 -5.98 7.39 -5.43
N LEU A 213 -5.01 6.89 -4.66
CA LEU A 213 -3.72 7.55 -4.44
C LEU A 213 -2.90 7.65 -5.72
N ALA A 214 -2.81 6.57 -6.50
CA ALA A 214 -2.08 6.55 -7.77
C ALA A 214 -2.67 7.54 -8.80
N GLU A 215 -3.99 7.67 -8.86
CA GLU A 215 -4.71 8.63 -9.70
C GLU A 215 -4.80 10.03 -9.03
N ARG A 216 -4.20 10.22 -7.85
CA ARG A 216 -4.15 11.49 -7.11
C ARG A 216 -5.53 12.10 -6.87
N PHE A 217 -6.55 11.25 -6.66
CA PHE A 217 -7.94 11.67 -6.48
C PHE A 217 -8.46 12.53 -7.62
N ASP A 218 -8.37 12.04 -8.85
CA ASP A 218 -8.80 12.73 -10.09
C ASP A 218 -10.27 13.19 -10.09
N ILE A 219 -11.08 12.66 -9.17
CA ILE A 219 -12.45 13.11 -8.94
C ILE A 219 -12.54 14.60 -8.57
N LEU A 220 -11.53 15.13 -7.87
CA LEU A 220 -11.46 16.55 -7.52
C LEU A 220 -11.45 17.42 -8.78
N ASP A 221 -10.62 17.03 -9.76
CA ASP A 221 -10.53 17.74 -11.04
C ASP A 221 -11.81 17.60 -11.87
N LYS A 222 -12.43 16.41 -11.86
CA LYS A 222 -13.67 16.14 -12.58
C LYS A 222 -14.84 16.97 -12.05
N VAL A 223 -14.95 17.12 -10.73
CA VAL A 223 -15.99 17.96 -10.13
C VAL A 223 -15.71 19.44 -10.38
N ARG A 224 -14.46 19.88 -10.26
CA ARG A 224 -14.06 21.24 -10.60
C ARG A 224 -14.37 21.61 -12.05
N ALA A 225 -14.27 20.65 -12.96
CA ALA A 225 -14.58 20.82 -14.38
C ALA A 225 -16.09 20.94 -14.70
N LEU A 226 -17.00 20.60 -13.77
CA LEU A 226 -18.43 20.79 -13.97
C LEU A 226 -18.79 22.26 -14.20
N HIS A 227 -18.06 23.16 -13.52
CA HIS A 227 -18.24 24.59 -13.69
C HIS A 227 -16.94 25.31 -14.10
N PRO A 228 -16.88 25.94 -15.27
CA PRO A 228 -15.72 26.71 -15.73
C PRO A 228 -15.38 27.95 -14.90
N GLY A 229 -16.01 28.15 -13.76
CA GLY A 229 -15.72 29.22 -12.79
C GLY A 229 -15.15 28.71 -11.47
N GLY A 230 -14.98 27.39 -11.31
CA GLY A 230 -14.33 26.78 -10.14
C GLY A 230 -15.07 27.00 -8.81
N LEU A 231 -16.40 27.12 -8.83
CA LEU A 231 -17.20 27.43 -7.64
C LEU A 231 -17.48 26.19 -6.81
N THR A 232 -17.66 25.03 -7.47
CA THR A 232 -17.98 23.77 -6.83
C THR A 232 -16.71 22.94 -6.70
N THR A 233 -16.28 22.70 -5.48
CA THR A 233 -15.13 21.86 -5.15
C THR A 233 -15.50 20.78 -4.15
N LEU A 234 -14.65 19.78 -4.01
CA LEU A 234 -14.79 18.71 -3.04
C LEU A 234 -13.59 18.68 -2.09
N SER A 235 -13.88 18.38 -0.84
CA SER A 235 -12.86 17.97 0.12
C SER A 235 -13.07 16.50 0.48
N ILE A 236 -11.98 15.74 0.55
CA ILE A 236 -12.01 14.29 0.85
C ILE A 236 -11.08 14.03 2.02
N GLY A 237 -11.61 13.41 3.07
CA GLY A 237 -10.82 12.88 4.17
C GLY A 237 -10.75 11.36 4.08
N VAL A 238 -9.56 10.80 4.06
CA VAL A 238 -9.32 9.35 3.94
C VAL A 238 -8.69 8.82 5.22
N GLY A 239 -9.28 7.74 5.73
CA GLY A 239 -8.73 6.95 6.83
C GLY A 239 -8.64 5.50 6.41
N HIS A 240 -7.42 4.98 6.40
CA HIS A 240 -7.10 3.61 5.99
C HIS A 240 -5.99 3.02 6.85
N GLY A 241 -5.73 1.72 6.73
CA GLY A 241 -4.69 1.03 7.51
C GLY A 241 -5.01 0.86 9.00
N GLY A 242 -6.13 1.39 9.50
CA GLY A 242 -6.58 1.23 10.88
C GLY A 242 -6.89 -0.23 11.24
N LYS A 243 -6.84 -0.60 12.51
CA LYS A 243 -7.16 -1.97 12.95
C LYS A 243 -8.64 -2.29 12.87
N THR A 244 -9.49 -1.28 12.93
CA THR A 244 -10.95 -1.38 12.88
C THR A 244 -11.54 -0.33 11.95
N LEU A 245 -12.75 -0.58 11.44
CA LEU A 245 -13.48 0.40 10.65
C LEU A 245 -13.75 1.70 11.43
N GLN A 246 -13.97 1.60 12.75
CA GLN A 246 -14.13 2.77 13.62
C GLN A 246 -12.87 3.64 13.62
N GLU A 247 -11.71 3.02 13.70
CA GLU A 247 -10.42 3.72 13.65
C GLU A 247 -10.20 4.39 12.29
N CYS A 248 -10.50 3.69 11.19
CA CYS A 248 -10.46 4.26 9.83
C CYS A 248 -11.43 5.44 9.71
N HIS A 249 -12.66 5.33 10.24
CA HIS A 249 -13.61 6.44 10.24
C HIS A 249 -13.10 7.65 11.05
N GLN A 250 -12.49 7.42 12.21
CA GLN A 250 -11.90 8.50 13.01
C GLN A 250 -10.74 9.18 12.26
N MET A 251 -9.87 8.41 11.61
CA MET A 251 -8.81 8.95 10.76
C MET A 251 -9.38 9.77 9.59
N ALA A 252 -10.46 9.31 8.95
CA ALA A 252 -11.12 10.05 7.88
C ALA A 252 -11.71 11.38 8.38
N ARG A 253 -12.25 11.41 9.61
CA ARG A 253 -12.73 12.67 10.23
C ARG A 253 -11.62 13.66 10.48
N GLU A 254 -10.52 13.23 11.06
CA GLU A 254 -9.35 14.08 11.27
C GLU A 254 -8.79 14.61 9.94
N SER A 255 -8.76 13.75 8.91
CA SER A 255 -8.29 14.11 7.58
C SER A 255 -9.19 15.17 6.93
N ILE A 256 -10.52 15.01 6.99
CA ILE A 256 -11.43 15.97 6.39
C ILE A 256 -11.39 17.32 7.11
N ASP A 257 -11.28 17.33 8.44
CA ASP A 257 -11.19 18.56 9.23
C ASP A 257 -9.93 19.35 8.84
N ILE A 258 -8.81 18.67 8.62
CA ILE A 258 -7.56 19.31 8.16
C ILE A 258 -7.69 19.79 6.71
N ALA A 259 -8.30 19.00 5.81
CA ALA A 259 -8.53 19.44 4.42
C ALA A 259 -9.35 20.70 4.34
N LEU A 260 -10.46 20.76 5.11
CA LEU A 260 -11.32 21.95 5.19
C LEU A 260 -10.60 23.13 5.85
N GLY A 261 -9.84 22.90 6.92
CA GLY A 261 -9.04 23.94 7.60
C GLY A 261 -7.96 24.57 6.71
N ARG A 262 -7.51 23.85 5.66
CA ARG A 262 -6.55 24.34 4.67
C ARG A 262 -7.20 25.07 3.47
N GLY A 263 -8.52 25.21 3.49
CA GLY A 263 -9.28 25.92 2.44
C GLY A 263 -10.06 25.02 1.49
N GLY A 264 -10.12 23.71 1.76
CA GLY A 264 -10.87 22.76 0.93
C GLY A 264 -10.19 22.41 -0.40
N ASP A 265 -10.98 21.89 -1.35
CA ASP A 265 -10.57 21.51 -2.71
C ASP A 265 -9.39 20.54 -2.75
N GLN A 266 -9.34 19.59 -1.83
CA GLN A 266 -8.23 18.65 -1.69
C GLN A 266 -8.66 17.35 -1.01
N ALA A 267 -7.90 16.29 -1.25
CA ALA A 267 -7.97 15.09 -0.45
C ALA A 267 -6.83 15.10 0.58
N ALA A 268 -7.14 14.80 1.83
CA ALA A 268 -6.19 14.56 2.90
C ALA A 268 -6.24 13.08 3.28
N VAL A 269 -5.07 12.45 3.37
CA VAL A 269 -4.91 11.05 3.71
C VAL A 269 -4.04 10.95 4.95
N LYS A 270 -4.54 10.30 5.99
CA LYS A 270 -3.76 10.10 7.21
C LYS A 270 -2.75 8.97 6.99
N THR A 271 -1.48 9.27 7.24
CA THR A 271 -0.36 8.33 7.22
C THR A 271 0.24 8.16 8.61
N VAL A 272 1.22 7.26 8.78
CA VAL A 272 1.94 7.07 10.04
C VAL A 272 2.71 8.34 10.44
N ASP A 273 3.25 9.05 9.46
CA ASP A 273 4.11 10.23 9.65
C ASP A 273 3.34 11.56 9.66
N GLY A 274 2.00 11.52 9.47
CA GLY A 274 1.18 12.72 9.43
C GLY A 274 0.06 12.66 8.40
N PHE A 275 0.01 13.66 7.51
CA PHE A 275 -1.02 13.75 6.47
C PHE A 275 -0.38 14.03 5.12
N GLU A 276 -0.83 13.31 4.11
CA GLU A 276 -0.54 13.59 2.71
C GLU A 276 -1.72 14.32 2.07
N PHE A 277 -1.44 15.22 1.14
CA PHE A 277 -2.44 16.05 0.50
C PHE A 277 -2.38 15.91 -1.03
N TYR A 278 -3.56 15.81 -1.64
CA TYR A 278 -3.74 15.68 -3.08
C TYR A 278 -4.75 16.71 -3.56
N GLY A 279 -4.50 17.36 -4.68
CA GLY A 279 -5.30 18.47 -5.18
C GLY A 279 -4.85 19.81 -4.60
N GLY A 280 -5.76 20.75 -4.41
CA GLY A 280 -5.45 22.06 -3.81
C GLY A 280 -4.87 23.09 -4.78
N ILE A 281 -5.41 23.14 -6.01
CA ILE A 281 -4.98 24.12 -7.04
C ILE A 281 -5.91 25.36 -7.06
N SER A 282 -6.90 25.44 -6.19
CA SER A 282 -7.88 26.54 -6.24
C SER A 282 -7.27 27.87 -5.80
N HIS A 283 -6.74 28.61 -6.76
CA HIS A 283 -6.45 30.03 -6.62
C HIS A 283 -7.71 30.93 -6.66
N GLY A 284 -8.92 30.29 -6.76
CA GLY A 284 -10.18 31.00 -7.00
C GLY A 284 -10.91 31.50 -5.76
N VAL A 285 -10.75 30.83 -4.61
CA VAL A 285 -11.50 31.15 -3.38
C VAL A 285 -11.00 32.44 -2.70
N GLU A 286 -9.71 32.78 -2.83
CA GLU A 286 -9.17 34.00 -2.26
C GLU A 286 -9.87 35.30 -2.81
N LYS A 287 -10.22 35.32 -4.10
CA LYS A 287 -10.84 36.55 -4.66
C LYS A 287 -12.26 36.79 -4.19
N ARG A 288 -13.08 35.78 -3.92
CA ARG A 288 -14.43 35.94 -3.43
C ARG A 288 -14.50 36.20 -1.93
N SER A 289 -13.67 35.52 -1.16
CA SER A 289 -13.51 35.78 0.27
C SER A 289 -13.10 37.24 0.52
N HIS A 290 -12.19 37.81 -0.28
CA HIS A 290 -11.76 39.19 -0.15
C HIS A 290 -12.86 40.21 -0.45
N VAL A 291 -13.74 39.98 -1.43
CA VAL A 291 -14.86 40.89 -1.72
C VAL A 291 -15.91 40.82 -0.61
N ARG A 292 -16.30 39.63 -0.18
CA ARG A 292 -17.27 39.39 0.91
C ARG A 292 -16.71 39.92 2.25
N SER A 293 -15.45 39.62 2.53
CA SER A 293 -14.75 40.16 3.72
C SER A 293 -14.70 41.72 3.72
N ARG A 294 -14.50 42.34 2.56
CA ARG A 294 -14.56 43.81 2.43
C ARG A 294 -15.97 44.37 2.66
N ILE A 295 -16.99 43.71 2.10
CA ILE A 295 -18.40 44.15 2.30
C ILE A 295 -18.76 44.02 3.78
N ILE A 296 -18.44 42.88 4.42
CA ILE A 296 -18.69 42.67 5.85
C ILE A 296 -17.89 43.66 6.70
N ALA A 297 -16.61 43.87 6.38
CA ALA A 297 -15.78 44.83 7.10
C ALA A 297 -16.30 46.25 6.98
N ASN A 298 -16.75 46.68 5.81
CA ASN A 298 -17.36 47.99 5.60
C ASN A 298 -18.69 48.12 6.37
N ALA A 299 -19.56 47.11 6.30
CA ALA A 299 -20.81 47.07 7.05
C ALA A 299 -20.57 47.13 8.57
N LEU A 300 -19.55 46.36 9.05
CA LEU A 300 -19.13 46.39 10.46
C LEU A 300 -18.61 47.77 10.87
N CYS A 301 -17.75 48.39 10.05
CA CYS A 301 -17.29 49.77 10.29
C CYS A 301 -18.44 50.78 10.35
N ASP A 302 -19.44 50.69 9.48
CA ASP A 302 -20.60 51.54 9.47
C ASP A 302 -21.49 51.34 10.70
N LEU A 303 -21.64 50.11 11.19
CA LEU A 303 -22.33 49.81 12.44
C LEU A 303 -21.58 50.39 13.65
N ILE A 304 -20.26 50.19 13.71
CA ILE A 304 -19.42 50.72 14.78
C ILE A 304 -19.52 52.25 14.85
N LYS A 305 -19.41 52.94 13.70
CA LYS A 305 -19.52 54.42 13.64
C LYS A 305 -20.87 55.00 14.07
N ARG A 306 -21.92 54.18 14.03
CA ARG A 306 -23.27 54.56 14.46
C ARG A 306 -23.59 54.18 15.91
N SER A 307 -22.65 53.49 16.58
CA SER A 307 -22.80 53.01 17.96
C SER A 307 -22.09 53.95 18.92
N ASP A 308 -22.67 54.17 20.10
CA ASP A 308 -22.04 54.96 21.17
C ASP A 308 -20.92 54.23 21.87
N SER A 309 -20.97 52.88 21.87
CA SER A 309 -19.94 52.00 22.45
C SER A 309 -20.04 50.58 21.88
N VAL A 310 -18.93 49.82 21.89
CA VAL A 310 -18.87 48.45 21.39
C VAL A 310 -18.33 47.52 22.47
N ILE A 311 -19.11 46.50 22.83
CA ILE A 311 -18.69 45.46 23.75
C ILE A 311 -18.21 44.25 22.95
N ILE A 312 -16.94 43.84 23.18
CA ILE A 312 -16.33 42.71 22.51
C ILE A 312 -16.25 41.55 23.49
N MET A 313 -16.88 40.43 23.17
CA MET A 313 -16.88 39.22 24.00
C MET A 313 -16.48 37.99 23.18
N GLY A 314 -15.57 37.17 23.73
CA GLY A 314 -15.26 35.86 23.19
C GLY A 314 -16.22 34.78 23.73
N HIS A 315 -16.14 33.56 23.20
CA HIS A 315 -16.85 32.40 23.74
C HIS A 315 -16.28 31.98 25.10
N ARG A 316 -17.05 31.16 25.87
CA ARG A 316 -16.74 30.80 27.28
C ARG A 316 -15.36 30.10 27.44
N MET A 317 -14.89 29.39 26.42
CA MET A 317 -13.58 28.73 26.41
C MET A 317 -12.69 29.40 25.35
N SER A 318 -12.42 30.69 25.52
CA SER A 318 -11.69 31.50 24.55
C SER A 318 -10.33 30.87 24.18
N ASP A 319 -10.15 30.65 22.91
CA ASP A 319 -8.89 30.23 22.30
C ASP A 319 -8.11 31.42 21.69
N LEU A 320 -6.94 31.14 21.10
CA LEU A 320 -6.12 32.19 20.49
C LEU A 320 -6.81 32.88 19.33
N ASP A 321 -7.71 32.20 18.60
CA ASP A 321 -8.46 32.76 17.49
C ASP A 321 -9.51 33.76 18.00
N ALA A 322 -10.21 33.42 19.09
CA ALA A 322 -11.15 34.34 19.74
C ALA A 322 -10.45 35.61 20.25
N VAL A 323 -9.26 35.44 20.84
CA VAL A 323 -8.45 36.61 21.32
C VAL A 323 -7.95 37.43 20.12
N GLY A 324 -7.43 36.78 19.07
CA GLY A 324 -6.97 37.46 17.87
C GLY A 324 -8.08 38.24 17.17
N SER A 325 -9.27 37.64 17.03
CA SER A 325 -10.46 38.30 16.47
C SER A 325 -10.91 39.51 17.31
N ALA A 326 -10.92 39.35 18.64
CA ALA A 326 -11.29 40.45 19.57
C ALA A 326 -10.32 41.63 19.44
N ILE A 327 -9.01 41.37 19.36
CA ILE A 327 -7.99 42.42 19.14
C ILE A 327 -8.20 43.11 17.78
N GLY A 328 -8.55 42.36 16.73
CA GLY A 328 -8.87 42.87 15.40
C GLY A 328 -10.05 43.83 15.45
N VAL A 329 -11.17 43.46 16.08
CA VAL A 329 -12.35 44.27 16.23
C VAL A 329 -12.06 45.53 17.09
N LEU A 330 -11.32 45.39 18.21
CA LEU A 330 -10.87 46.51 19.03
C LEU A 330 -10.05 47.52 18.22
N ARG A 331 -9.19 47.04 17.32
CA ARG A 331 -8.44 47.94 16.44
C ARG A 331 -9.34 48.74 15.49
N ILE A 332 -10.39 48.07 14.95
CA ILE A 332 -11.38 48.75 14.10
C ILE A 332 -12.14 49.80 14.90
N CYS A 333 -12.60 49.51 16.12
CA CYS A 333 -13.28 50.47 16.99
C CYS A 333 -12.39 51.70 17.24
N LYS A 334 -11.12 51.51 17.56
CA LYS A 334 -10.15 52.60 17.74
C LYS A 334 -9.94 53.44 16.47
N MET A 335 -9.99 52.82 15.28
CA MET A 335 -9.89 53.56 14.01
C MET A 335 -11.16 54.36 13.68
N CYS A 336 -12.29 53.98 14.27
CA CYS A 336 -13.57 54.64 14.13
C CYS A 336 -13.85 55.66 15.27
N ASP A 337 -12.91 55.83 16.20
CA ASP A 337 -13.04 56.72 17.42
C ASP A 337 -14.24 56.34 18.29
N VAL A 338 -14.59 55.08 18.39
CA VAL A 338 -15.69 54.54 19.21
C VAL A 338 -15.10 53.72 20.37
N PRO A 339 -15.47 53.98 21.63
CA PRO A 339 -14.99 53.28 22.80
C PRO A 339 -15.54 51.85 22.93
#